data_00e933d4d135a6e1dabd958e184801f6
#
_entry.id   00e933d4d135a6e1dabd958e184801f6
#
_cell.length_a   1.000
_cell.length_b   1.000
_cell.length_c   1.000
_cell.angle_alpha   90.00
_cell.angle_beta   90.00
_cell.angle_gamma   90.00
#
_symmetry.space_group_name_H-M   'P 1'
#
loop_
_entity.id
_entity.type
_entity.pdbx_description
1 polymer ?
#
loop_
_entity_poly.entity_id
_entity_poly.type
_entity_poly.pdbx_seq_one_letter_code
_entity_poly.pdbx_strand_id
1 'polypeptide(L)'
;MPKSGPIIIVEDDRDDQEVLKEVFEELQIPNILRFFSSCIEALDYLLTTVERPFLIISDINVPAMSGIELKEKINENDFLRRKNIPFIFLSTNSETATISKAYDLLAQGYFVKPVRLNEIKEMVAKIVDYWKISSRPVE
;
A
#
# COMPACT_ATOMS: atom_id res chain seq x y z
N MET A 1 8.50 -16.75 2.31
CA MET A 1 7.18 -16.76 1.63
C MET A 1 6.71 -15.32 1.39
N PRO A 2 6.10 -15.02 0.22
CA PRO A 2 5.62 -13.65 -0.06
C PRO A 2 4.67 -13.11 0.99
N LYS A 3 3.83 -13.95 1.59
CA LYS A 3 2.88 -13.51 2.63
C LYS A 3 3.54 -13.08 3.92
N SER A 4 4.80 -13.45 4.13
CA SER A 4 5.60 -12.98 5.26
C SER A 4 6.52 -11.82 4.89
N GLY A 5 6.47 -11.37 3.65
CA GLY A 5 7.28 -10.26 3.18
C GLY A 5 6.85 -8.92 3.79
N PRO A 6 7.63 -7.87 3.56
CA PRO A 6 7.32 -6.57 4.12
C PRO A 6 6.06 -5.97 3.51
N ILE A 7 5.38 -5.15 4.31
CA ILE A 7 4.27 -4.32 3.86
C ILE A 7 4.84 -2.93 3.61
N ILE A 8 4.67 -2.45 2.38
CA ILE A 8 5.18 -1.16 1.95
C ILE A 8 4.09 -0.13 2.16
N ILE A 9 4.41 0.92 2.90
CA ILE A 9 3.47 2.00 3.20
C ILE A 9 4.06 3.31 2.69
N VAL A 10 3.36 3.95 1.74
CA VAL A 10 3.77 5.24 1.19
C VAL A 10 2.86 6.31 1.78
N GLU A 11 3.42 7.10 2.66
CA GLU A 11 2.71 8.13 3.41
C GLU A 11 3.71 9.20 3.85
N ASP A 12 3.51 10.44 3.45
CA ASP A 12 4.43 11.53 3.79
C ASP A 12 4.16 12.17 5.15
N ASP A 13 2.96 12.03 5.69
CA ASP A 13 2.60 12.59 6.99
C ASP A 13 3.12 11.69 8.12
N ARG A 14 3.97 12.26 8.97
CA ARG A 14 4.60 11.51 10.05
C ARG A 14 3.58 11.01 11.09
N ASP A 15 2.56 11.81 11.39
CA ASP A 15 1.53 11.42 12.36
C ASP A 15 0.72 10.25 11.82
N ASP A 16 0.40 10.24 10.53
CA ASP A 16 -0.30 9.13 9.90
C ASP A 16 0.56 7.87 9.87
N GLN A 17 1.85 8.01 9.66
CA GLN A 17 2.78 6.87 9.75
C GLN A 17 2.76 6.26 11.15
N GLU A 18 2.82 7.10 12.19
CA GLU A 18 2.81 6.63 13.57
C GLU A 18 1.49 5.93 13.92
N VAL A 19 0.38 6.45 13.44
CA VAL A 19 -0.93 5.82 13.65
C VAL A 19 -0.96 4.43 13.03
N LEU A 20 -0.50 4.30 11.78
CA LEU A 20 -0.48 3.01 11.10
C LEU A 20 0.46 2.04 11.79
N LYS A 21 1.62 2.51 12.22
CA LYS A 21 2.57 1.67 12.96
C LYS A 21 1.94 1.11 14.23
N GLU A 22 1.27 1.96 15.00
CA GLU A 22 0.56 1.55 16.21
C GLU A 22 -0.53 0.52 15.91
N VAL A 23 -1.32 0.76 14.85
CA VAL A 23 -2.39 -0.15 14.45
C VAL A 23 -1.84 -1.54 14.11
N PHE A 24 -0.77 -1.60 13.31
CA PHE A 24 -0.16 -2.89 12.94
C PHE A 24 0.41 -3.60 14.16
N GLU A 25 1.01 -2.87 15.09
CA GLU A 25 1.52 -3.45 16.33
C GLU A 25 0.40 -4.04 17.18
N GLU A 26 -0.71 -3.30 17.38
CA GLU A 26 -1.86 -3.76 18.14
C GLU A 26 -2.51 -5.00 17.51
N LEU A 27 -2.52 -5.08 16.20
CA LEU A 27 -3.06 -6.23 15.48
C LEU A 27 -2.11 -7.42 15.47
N GLN A 28 -0.90 -7.24 16.00
CA GLN A 28 0.12 -8.29 16.04
C GLN A 28 0.42 -8.87 14.65
N ILE A 29 0.43 -8.01 13.65
CA ILE A 29 0.80 -8.40 12.29
C ILE A 29 2.32 -8.52 12.25
N PRO A 30 2.86 -9.70 11.94
CA PRO A 30 4.30 -9.94 12.06
C PRO A 30 5.14 -9.37 10.93
N ASN A 31 4.52 -8.95 9.84
CA ASN A 31 5.23 -8.43 8.68
C ASN A 31 6.01 -7.16 9.03
N ILE A 32 7.23 -7.06 8.51
CA ILE A 32 8.02 -5.83 8.65
C ILE A 32 7.32 -4.72 7.86
N LEU A 33 7.22 -3.53 8.46
CA LEU A 33 6.69 -2.36 7.77
C LEU A 33 7.83 -1.55 7.18
N ARG A 34 7.72 -1.20 5.90
CA ARG A 34 8.66 -0.30 5.22
C ARG A 34 7.93 0.98 4.89
N PHE A 35 8.23 2.05 5.62
CA PHE A 35 7.61 3.35 5.39
C PHE A 35 8.43 4.18 4.43
N PHE A 36 7.75 4.80 3.46
CA PHE A 36 8.36 5.73 2.53
C PHE A 36 7.55 7.03 2.54
N SER A 37 8.23 8.15 2.73
CA SER A 37 7.59 9.48 2.67
C SER A 37 7.46 9.99 1.24
N SER A 38 8.02 9.26 0.28
CA SER A 38 8.10 9.66 -1.13
C SER A 38 7.82 8.47 -2.02
N CYS A 39 6.99 8.68 -3.04
CA CYS A 39 6.73 7.66 -4.06
C CYS A 39 7.98 7.36 -4.88
N ILE A 40 8.85 8.35 -5.07
CA ILE A 40 10.10 8.16 -5.80
C ILE A 40 11.01 7.17 -5.08
N GLU A 41 11.14 7.33 -3.76
CA GLU A 41 11.93 6.41 -2.94
C GLU A 41 11.31 5.02 -2.89
N ALA A 42 9.98 4.95 -2.81
CA ALA A 42 9.28 3.66 -2.82
C ALA A 42 9.50 2.93 -4.15
N LEU A 43 9.42 3.65 -5.26
CA LEU A 43 9.64 3.07 -6.58
C LEU A 43 11.08 2.55 -6.71
N ASP A 44 12.06 3.34 -6.27
CA ASP A 44 13.45 2.94 -6.29
C ASP A 44 13.68 1.65 -5.47
N TYR A 45 13.10 1.60 -4.28
CA TYR A 45 13.14 0.40 -3.44
C TYR A 45 12.55 -0.81 -4.18
N LEU A 46 11.37 -0.66 -4.77
CA LEU A 46 10.72 -1.76 -5.49
C LEU A 46 11.54 -2.27 -6.66
N LEU A 47 12.27 -1.38 -7.34
CA LEU A 47 13.10 -1.74 -8.49
C LEU A 47 14.40 -2.45 -8.09
N THR A 48 14.90 -2.21 -6.88
CA THR A 48 16.23 -2.67 -6.48
C THR A 48 16.25 -3.70 -5.35
N THR A 49 15.13 -3.88 -4.65
CA THR A 49 15.08 -4.80 -3.51
C THR A 49 15.12 -6.26 -3.92
N VAL A 50 15.75 -7.08 -3.08
CA VAL A 50 15.66 -8.53 -3.18
C VAL A 50 14.53 -9.08 -2.30
N GLU A 51 13.93 -8.22 -1.49
CA GLU A 51 12.78 -8.60 -0.66
C GLU A 51 11.56 -8.86 -1.54
N ARG A 52 10.62 -9.63 -1.02
CA ARG A 52 9.35 -9.92 -1.72
C ARG A 52 8.21 -9.27 -0.96
N PRO A 53 7.85 -8.02 -1.31
CA PRO A 53 6.77 -7.35 -0.59
C PRO A 53 5.46 -8.13 -0.63
N PHE A 54 4.76 -8.10 0.50
CA PHE A 54 3.47 -8.74 0.62
C PHE A 54 2.35 -7.85 0.07
N LEU A 55 2.42 -6.54 0.34
CA LEU A 55 1.34 -5.61 0.06
C LEU A 55 1.91 -4.19 -0.02
N ILE A 56 1.35 -3.38 -0.92
CA ILE A 56 1.66 -1.95 -1.00
C ILE A 56 0.39 -1.18 -0.61
N ILE A 57 0.53 -0.31 0.38
CA ILE A 57 -0.52 0.61 0.82
C ILE A 57 0.01 2.02 0.56
N SER A 58 -0.65 2.77 -0.33
CA SER A 58 -0.17 4.11 -0.71
C SER A 58 -1.26 5.17 -0.54
N ASP A 59 -0.85 6.32 -0.04
CA ASP A 59 -1.67 7.52 -0.14
C ASP A 59 -1.64 8.03 -1.58
N ILE A 60 -2.60 8.85 -1.94
CA ILE A 60 -2.71 9.51 -3.24
C ILE A 60 -1.88 10.79 -3.25
N ASN A 61 -2.10 11.64 -2.25
CA ASN A 61 -1.52 12.98 -2.23
C ASN A 61 -0.15 13.00 -1.54
N VAL A 62 0.86 12.60 -2.30
CA VAL A 62 2.25 12.59 -1.85
C VAL A 62 3.02 13.60 -2.71
N PRO A 63 3.88 14.44 -2.11
CA PRO A 63 4.62 15.46 -2.88
C PRO A 63 5.49 14.87 -3.98
N ALA A 64 5.69 15.63 -5.05
CA ALA A 64 6.51 15.33 -6.23
C ALA A 64 5.90 14.28 -7.13
N MET A 65 5.69 13.06 -6.66
CA MET A 65 5.05 11.99 -7.41
C MET A 65 3.86 11.49 -6.60
N SER A 66 2.65 11.56 -7.17
CA SER A 66 1.45 11.10 -6.49
C SER A 66 1.38 9.56 -6.43
N GLY A 67 0.51 9.03 -5.56
CA GLY A 67 0.25 7.59 -5.52
C GLY A 67 -0.30 7.06 -6.84
N ILE A 68 -1.07 7.87 -7.55
CA ILE A 68 -1.58 7.53 -8.89
C ILE A 68 -0.41 7.34 -9.86
N GLU A 69 0.52 8.29 -9.87
CA GLU A 69 1.71 8.20 -10.74
C GLU A 69 2.58 7.00 -10.38
N LEU A 70 2.70 6.69 -9.09
CA LEU A 70 3.44 5.50 -8.66
C LEU A 70 2.81 4.23 -9.25
N LYS A 71 1.49 4.10 -9.18
CA LYS A 71 0.78 2.95 -9.74
C LYS A 71 0.97 2.88 -11.25
N GLU A 72 0.93 4.01 -11.94
CA GLU A 72 1.21 4.06 -13.38
C GLU A 72 2.60 3.53 -13.71
N LYS A 73 3.61 3.97 -12.94
CA LYS A 73 4.99 3.53 -13.14
C LYS A 73 5.16 2.03 -12.91
N ILE A 74 4.49 1.49 -11.89
CA ILE A 74 4.51 0.05 -11.63
C ILE A 74 3.90 -0.72 -12.79
N ASN A 75 2.76 -0.25 -13.30
CA ASN A 75 2.06 -0.92 -14.42
C ASN A 75 2.90 -0.91 -15.70
N GLU A 76 3.65 0.16 -15.95
CA GLU A 76 4.48 0.31 -17.14
C GLU A 76 5.77 -0.51 -17.08
N ASN A 77 6.17 -0.96 -15.89
CA ASN A 77 7.42 -1.68 -15.69
C ASN A 77 7.13 -3.19 -15.63
N ASP A 78 7.59 -3.94 -16.63
CA ASP A 78 7.33 -5.38 -16.72
C ASP A 78 7.87 -6.16 -15.53
N PHE A 79 9.04 -5.78 -15.04
CA PHE A 79 9.65 -6.44 -13.87
C PHE A 79 8.75 -6.30 -12.63
N LEU A 80 8.24 -5.10 -12.36
CA LEU A 80 7.37 -4.84 -11.22
C LEU A 80 5.99 -5.43 -11.41
N ARG A 81 5.43 -5.28 -12.62
CA ARG A 81 4.09 -5.80 -12.93
C ARG A 81 4.01 -7.31 -12.71
N ARG A 82 5.04 -8.03 -13.09
CA ARG A 82 5.08 -9.49 -12.96
C ARG A 82 5.22 -10.00 -11.53
N LYS A 83 5.61 -9.14 -10.61
CA LYS A 83 5.69 -9.51 -9.20
C LYS A 83 4.33 -9.72 -8.56
N ASN A 84 3.27 -9.19 -9.17
CA ASN A 84 1.90 -9.35 -8.69
C ASN A 84 1.73 -8.92 -7.22
N ILE A 85 2.38 -7.83 -6.83
CA ILE A 85 2.24 -7.30 -5.48
C ILE A 85 0.90 -6.56 -5.41
N PRO A 86 -0.01 -6.94 -4.50
CA PRO A 86 -1.26 -6.21 -4.36
C PRO A 86 -0.98 -4.75 -4.00
N PHE A 87 -1.67 -3.84 -4.67
CA PHE A 87 -1.52 -2.40 -4.49
C PHE A 87 -2.88 -1.81 -4.15
N ILE A 88 -2.99 -1.21 -2.97
CA ILE A 88 -4.22 -0.53 -2.55
C ILE A 88 -3.92 0.91 -2.18
N PHE A 89 -4.93 1.76 -2.30
CA PHE A 89 -4.85 3.13 -1.83
C PHE A 89 -5.55 3.27 -0.48
N LEU A 90 -4.96 4.07 0.39
CA LEU A 90 -5.55 4.47 1.66
C LEU A 90 -5.36 5.97 1.76
N SER A 91 -6.43 6.74 1.56
CA SER A 91 -6.33 8.18 1.42
C SER A 91 -7.57 8.88 1.99
N THR A 92 -7.39 10.13 2.41
CA THR A 92 -8.53 10.98 2.79
C THR A 92 -9.28 11.51 1.58
N ASN A 93 -8.69 11.40 0.37
CA ASN A 93 -9.31 11.85 -0.86
C ASN A 93 -10.46 10.92 -1.24
N SER A 94 -11.69 11.43 -1.22
CA SER A 94 -12.90 10.65 -1.54
C SER A 94 -13.56 11.09 -2.85
N GLU A 95 -12.84 11.85 -3.69
CA GLU A 95 -13.37 12.32 -4.97
C GLU A 95 -13.60 11.16 -5.93
N THR A 96 -14.80 11.13 -6.52
CA THR A 96 -15.17 10.08 -7.47
C THR A 96 -14.19 9.96 -8.63
N ALA A 97 -13.72 11.09 -9.16
CA ALA A 97 -12.78 11.09 -10.26
C ALA A 97 -11.45 10.42 -9.88
N THR A 98 -10.95 10.68 -8.67
CA THR A 98 -9.72 10.07 -8.17
C THR A 98 -9.89 8.56 -7.98
N ILE A 99 -10.98 8.16 -7.37
CA ILE A 99 -11.27 6.74 -7.15
C ILE A 99 -11.40 6.00 -8.49
N SER A 100 -12.10 6.61 -9.44
CA SER A 100 -12.26 6.04 -10.79
C SER A 100 -10.91 5.85 -11.47
N LYS A 101 -10.03 6.84 -11.38
CA LYS A 101 -8.69 6.77 -11.94
C LYS A 101 -7.87 5.63 -11.33
N ALA A 102 -7.99 5.44 -10.02
CA ALA A 102 -7.29 4.35 -9.32
C ALA A 102 -7.71 2.98 -9.86
N TYR A 103 -9.01 2.77 -10.05
CA TYR A 103 -9.51 1.50 -10.60
C TYR A 103 -9.15 1.32 -12.07
N ASP A 104 -9.10 2.41 -12.85
CA ASP A 104 -8.62 2.34 -14.23
C ASP A 104 -7.18 1.85 -14.30
N LEU A 105 -6.38 2.12 -13.27
CA LEU A 105 -5.00 1.67 -13.16
C LEU A 105 -4.89 0.29 -12.52
N LEU A 106 -6.02 -0.40 -12.32
CA LEU A 106 -6.07 -1.75 -11.77
C LEU A 106 -5.59 -1.87 -10.32
N ALA A 107 -5.79 -0.82 -9.53
CA ALA A 107 -5.60 -0.93 -8.09
C ALA A 107 -6.56 -1.97 -7.52
N GLN A 108 -6.11 -2.79 -6.60
CA GLN A 108 -6.91 -3.85 -6.02
C GLN A 108 -7.84 -3.37 -4.91
N GLY A 109 -7.76 -2.12 -4.55
CA GLY A 109 -8.69 -1.52 -3.61
C GLY A 109 -8.40 -0.05 -3.38
N TYR A 110 -9.43 0.67 -2.95
CA TYR A 110 -9.33 2.07 -2.60
C TYR A 110 -10.11 2.27 -1.31
N PHE A 111 -9.41 2.69 -0.26
CA PHE A 111 -10.01 2.86 1.05
C PHE A 111 -9.92 4.31 1.48
N VAL A 112 -11.07 4.90 1.81
CA VAL A 112 -11.08 6.25 2.35
C VAL A 112 -10.72 6.16 3.83
N LYS A 113 -9.70 6.92 4.22
CA LYS A 113 -9.13 6.85 5.56
C LYS A 113 -10.16 7.30 6.60
N PRO A 114 -10.54 6.43 7.56
CA PRO A 114 -11.45 6.83 8.61
C PRO A 114 -10.80 7.82 9.57
N VAL A 115 -11.63 8.55 10.31
CA VAL A 115 -11.16 9.51 11.30
C VAL A 115 -10.81 8.82 12.63
N ARG A 116 -11.59 7.81 12.99
CA ARG A 116 -11.44 7.12 14.29
C ARG A 116 -10.40 6.01 14.23
N LEU A 117 -9.58 5.94 15.26
CA LEU A 117 -8.52 4.93 15.36
C LEU A 117 -9.07 3.50 15.29
N ASN A 118 -10.16 3.22 16.00
CA ASN A 118 -10.75 1.89 15.99
C ASN A 118 -11.27 1.48 14.60
N GLU A 119 -11.72 2.44 13.82
CA GLU A 119 -12.16 2.18 12.44
C GLU A 119 -10.98 1.92 11.51
N ILE A 120 -9.88 2.63 11.71
CA ILE A 120 -8.63 2.39 10.96
C ILE A 120 -8.13 0.98 11.28
N LYS A 121 -8.13 0.60 12.55
CA LYS A 121 -7.69 -0.72 12.99
C LYS A 121 -8.52 -1.83 12.37
N GLU A 122 -9.85 -1.68 12.38
CA GLU A 122 -10.76 -2.66 11.80
C GLU A 122 -10.53 -2.78 10.28
N MET A 123 -10.36 -1.66 9.59
CA MET A 123 -10.10 -1.63 8.16
C MET A 123 -8.78 -2.34 7.82
N VAL A 124 -7.71 -2.02 8.53
CA VAL A 124 -6.39 -2.64 8.31
C VAL A 124 -6.45 -4.14 8.56
N ALA A 125 -7.15 -4.56 9.61
CA ALA A 125 -7.31 -5.99 9.90
C ALA A 125 -7.95 -6.74 8.73
N LYS A 126 -9.01 -6.19 8.18
CA LYS A 126 -9.72 -6.80 7.04
C LYS A 126 -8.86 -6.84 5.78
N ILE A 127 -8.12 -5.77 5.51
CA ILE A 127 -7.22 -5.72 4.35
C ILE A 127 -6.16 -6.80 4.45
N VAL A 128 -5.49 -6.88 5.58
CA VAL A 128 -4.40 -7.85 5.78
C VAL A 128 -4.94 -9.27 5.75
N ASP A 129 -6.06 -9.53 6.41
CA ASP A 129 -6.68 -10.85 6.42
C ASP A 129 -7.05 -11.31 5.01
N TYR A 130 -7.62 -10.41 4.22
CA TYR A 130 -7.98 -10.71 2.83
C TYR A 130 -6.75 -11.20 2.04
N TRP A 131 -5.65 -10.46 2.12
CA TRP A 131 -4.46 -10.80 1.34
C TRP A 131 -3.68 -11.98 1.91
N LYS A 132 -3.83 -12.27 3.21
CA LYS A 132 -3.28 -13.50 3.80
C LYS A 132 -3.99 -14.75 3.27
N ILE A 133 -5.27 -14.64 2.97
CA ILE A 133 -6.08 -15.76 2.46
C ILE A 133 -5.92 -15.89 0.95
N SER A 134 -5.79 -14.78 0.23
CA SER A 134 -5.72 -14.76 -1.23
C SER A 134 -4.45 -15.43 -1.73
N SER A 135 -4.59 -16.29 -2.73
CA SER A 135 -3.43 -16.96 -3.35
C SER A 135 -2.78 -16.06 -4.38
N ARG A 136 -1.47 -16.18 -4.52
CA ARG A 136 -0.67 -15.45 -5.50
C ARG A 136 0.07 -16.44 -6.39
N PRO A 137 0.37 -16.08 -7.66
CA PRO A 137 1.04 -17.00 -8.59
C PRO A 137 2.42 -17.43 -8.12
N VAL A 138 3.09 -16.62 -7.30
CA VAL A 138 4.45 -16.90 -6.80
C VAL A 138 4.38 -16.87 -5.28
N GLU A 139 4.30 -18.00 -4.67
CA GLU A 139 4.22 -18.14 -3.22
C GLU A 139 5.54 -18.65 -2.62
#